data_caed6cac3c1542f8d52aaa9263b30250
#
_entry.id   caed6cac3c1542f8d52aaa9263b30250
#
_cell.length_a   1.000
_cell.length_b   1.000
_cell.length_c   1.000
_cell.angle_alpha   90.00
_cell.angle_beta   90.00
_cell.angle_gamma   90.00
#
_symmetry.space_group_name_H-M   'P 1'
#
loop_
_entity.id
_entity.type
_entity.pdbx_description
1 polymer ?
#
loop_
_entity_poly.entity_id
_entity_poly.type
_entity_poly.pdbx_seq_one_letter_code
_entity_poly.pdbx_strand_id
1 'polypeptide(L)'
;QRTTFDMEMMEATGSCAGIENYSRYLTGRAAGEPPPTLFEYLPENALLFVDESHVTVPQIGAMFKGDFARKSTLSEYGFRLPSCMDNRPLKFEEWEGFRPQTIFVSATPGTWEMERTGGVFSEQVVRPTGLTDPDCIVRPTATQVDDIIAECREAAAKGPVSYTHLRAHETINP
;
A
#
# COMPACT_ATOMS: atom_id res chain seq x y z
N GLN A 1 2.02 23.12 -22.69
CA GLN A 1 1.02 22.28 -23.39
C GLN A 1 0.18 21.46 -22.40
N ARG A 2 0.79 20.67 -21.49
CA ARG A 2 0.00 19.82 -20.55
C ARG A 2 -0.85 20.67 -19.61
N THR A 3 -0.28 21.69 -18.97
CA THR A 3 -1.02 22.57 -18.05
C THR A 3 -2.19 23.26 -18.71
N THR A 4 -2.03 23.72 -19.96
CA THR A 4 -3.12 24.33 -20.74
C THR A 4 -4.23 23.30 -20.98
N PHE A 5 -3.87 22.09 -21.38
CA PHE A 5 -4.82 21.02 -21.57
C PHE A 5 -5.55 20.64 -20.28
N ASP A 6 -4.81 20.52 -19.17
CA ASP A 6 -5.40 20.22 -17.85
C ASP A 6 -6.41 21.31 -17.43
N MET A 7 -6.10 22.60 -17.70
CA MET A 7 -7.02 23.71 -17.44
C MET A 7 -8.28 23.62 -18.29
N GLU A 8 -8.14 23.40 -19.60
CA GLU A 8 -9.27 23.24 -20.50
C GLU A 8 -10.17 22.07 -20.08
N MET A 9 -9.57 20.95 -19.65
CA MET A 9 -10.34 19.80 -19.15
C MET A 9 -11.06 20.11 -17.85
N MET A 10 -10.41 20.81 -16.91
CA MET A 10 -11.06 21.23 -15.67
C MET A 10 -12.21 22.20 -15.89
N GLU A 11 -12.07 23.14 -16.85
CA GLU A 11 -13.15 24.05 -17.23
C GLU A 11 -14.32 23.32 -17.88
N ALA A 12 -14.03 22.34 -18.74
CA ALA A 12 -15.07 21.62 -19.47
C ALA A 12 -15.79 20.54 -18.65
N THR A 13 -15.08 19.82 -17.79
CA THR A 13 -15.59 18.60 -17.13
C THR A 13 -15.50 18.65 -15.59
N GLY A 14 -14.89 19.66 -15.02
CA GLY A 14 -14.61 19.77 -13.57
C GLY A 14 -13.44 18.91 -13.09
N SER A 15 -12.74 18.21 -13.98
CA SER A 15 -11.63 17.32 -13.62
C SER A 15 -10.60 17.19 -14.73
N CYS A 16 -9.42 16.67 -14.42
CA CYS A 16 -8.40 16.28 -15.40
C CYS A 16 -7.60 15.08 -14.93
N ALA A 17 -6.90 14.41 -15.83
CA ALA A 17 -6.01 13.31 -15.48
C ALA A 17 -4.82 13.82 -14.65
N GLY A 18 -4.68 13.31 -13.42
CA GLY A 18 -3.65 13.76 -12.49
C GLY A 18 -4.03 15.02 -11.70
N ILE A 19 -5.32 15.27 -11.51
CA ILE A 19 -5.84 16.42 -10.74
C ILE A 19 -5.25 16.48 -9.32
N GLU A 20 -4.85 15.35 -8.78
CA GLU A 20 -4.17 15.25 -7.48
C GLU A 20 -2.83 16.03 -7.42
N ASN A 21 -2.20 16.30 -8.57
CA ASN A 21 -0.99 17.15 -8.63
C ASN A 21 -1.28 18.64 -8.36
N TYR A 22 -2.54 19.00 -8.33
CA TYR A 22 -3.05 20.33 -8.00
C TYR A 22 -3.70 20.38 -6.62
N SER A 23 -3.54 19.33 -5.79
CA SER A 23 -4.23 19.15 -4.51
C SER A 23 -4.11 20.35 -3.59
N ARG A 24 -2.96 21.00 -3.50
CA ARG A 24 -2.74 22.20 -2.69
C ARG A 24 -3.74 23.32 -3.02
N TYR A 25 -3.98 23.57 -4.29
CA TYR A 25 -4.90 24.61 -4.75
C TYR A 25 -6.37 24.26 -4.52
N LEU A 26 -6.69 22.97 -4.54
CA LEU A 26 -8.04 22.48 -4.30
C LEU A 26 -8.38 22.43 -2.80
N THR A 27 -7.40 22.15 -1.95
CA THR A 27 -7.60 21.98 -0.50
C THR A 27 -7.24 23.22 0.31
N GLY A 28 -6.58 24.21 -0.28
CA GLY A 28 -6.10 25.41 0.41
C GLY A 28 -4.91 25.17 1.35
N ARG A 29 -4.24 24.03 1.27
CA ARG A 29 -3.08 23.70 2.10
C ARG A 29 -1.83 24.45 1.66
N ALA A 30 -0.88 24.59 2.58
CA ALA A 30 0.41 25.23 2.28
C ALA A 30 1.29 24.33 1.40
N ALA A 31 2.30 24.95 0.77
CA ALA A 31 3.29 24.23 -0.03
C ALA A 31 4.06 23.22 0.85
N GLY A 32 4.17 21.98 0.38
CA GLY A 32 4.86 20.90 1.10
C GLY A 32 3.99 20.12 2.10
N GLU A 33 2.78 20.59 2.39
CA GLU A 33 1.82 19.81 3.17
C GLU A 33 1.25 18.64 2.33
N PRO A 34 1.03 17.45 2.93
CA PRO A 34 0.42 16.35 2.20
C PRO A 34 -1.04 16.62 1.89
N PRO A 35 -1.62 15.97 0.88
CA PRO A 35 -3.07 16.02 0.66
C PRO A 35 -3.80 15.38 1.84
N PRO A 36 -5.12 15.62 1.99
CA PRO A 36 -5.93 14.89 2.97
C PRO A 36 -5.78 13.38 2.79
N THR A 37 -5.56 12.69 3.90
CA THR A 37 -5.40 11.24 3.93
C THR A 37 -6.57 10.58 4.65
N LEU A 38 -6.70 9.26 4.50
CA LEU A 38 -7.74 8.49 5.19
C LEU A 38 -7.75 8.73 6.70
N PHE A 39 -6.59 8.96 7.31
CA PHE A 39 -6.47 9.19 8.75
C PHE A 39 -7.24 10.41 9.24
N GLU A 40 -7.35 11.45 8.41
CA GLU A 40 -8.09 12.67 8.76
C GLU A 40 -9.62 12.49 8.74
N TYR A 41 -10.10 11.41 8.16
CA TYR A 41 -11.53 11.06 8.12
C TYR A 41 -11.92 10.02 9.20
N LEU A 42 -10.95 9.50 9.94
CA LEU A 42 -11.23 8.55 11.01
C LEU A 42 -11.80 9.27 12.23
N PRO A 43 -12.77 8.66 12.95
CA PRO A 43 -13.24 9.21 14.21
C PRO A 43 -12.14 9.16 15.28
N GLU A 44 -12.20 10.05 16.28
CA GLU A 44 -11.20 10.16 17.35
C GLU A 44 -10.96 8.85 18.11
N ASN A 45 -11.99 8.02 18.23
CA ASN A 45 -11.94 6.72 18.92
C ASN A 45 -11.73 5.53 17.98
N ALA A 46 -11.22 5.76 16.77
CA ALA A 46 -10.93 4.69 15.83
C ALA A 46 -9.86 3.74 16.38
N LEU A 47 -9.96 2.46 16.01
CA LEU A 47 -8.95 1.45 16.26
C LEU A 47 -8.41 0.98 14.90
N LEU A 48 -7.10 1.13 14.71
CA LEU A 48 -6.40 0.74 13.50
C LEU A 48 -5.75 -0.64 13.70
N PHE A 49 -5.96 -1.53 12.75
CA PHE A 49 -5.22 -2.80 12.65
C PHE A 49 -4.24 -2.70 11.48
N VAL A 50 -2.98 -2.93 11.75
CA VAL A 50 -1.92 -2.98 10.73
C VAL A 50 -1.52 -4.43 10.55
N ASP A 51 -2.02 -5.04 9.47
CA ASP A 51 -1.71 -6.42 9.11
C ASP A 51 -0.33 -6.49 8.44
N GLU A 52 0.34 -7.64 8.61
CA GLU A 52 1.70 -7.89 8.14
C GLU A 52 2.64 -6.72 8.47
N SER A 53 2.57 -6.26 9.72
CA SER A 53 3.23 -5.03 10.16
C SER A 53 4.74 -5.01 9.93
N HIS A 54 5.39 -6.18 10.00
CA HIS A 54 6.82 -6.34 9.70
C HIS A 54 7.21 -5.93 8.27
N VAL A 55 6.24 -5.91 7.33
CA VAL A 55 6.41 -5.43 5.95
C VAL A 55 5.79 -4.05 5.77
N THR A 56 4.58 -3.85 6.30
CA THR A 56 3.81 -2.62 6.12
C THR A 56 4.51 -1.41 6.72
N VAL A 57 5.05 -1.52 7.94
CA VAL A 57 5.72 -0.39 8.62
C VAL A 57 6.97 0.08 7.87
N PRO A 58 7.92 -0.80 7.46
CA PRO A 58 9.03 -0.40 6.61
C PRO A 58 8.62 0.21 5.26
N GLN A 59 7.54 -0.29 4.64
CA GLN A 59 7.01 0.27 3.39
C GLN A 59 6.53 1.71 3.58
N ILE A 60 5.77 1.99 4.64
CA ILE A 60 5.34 3.35 4.98
C ILE A 60 6.55 4.27 5.15
N GLY A 61 7.60 3.81 5.83
CA GLY A 61 8.85 4.56 6.00
C GLY A 61 9.59 4.88 4.70
N ALA A 62 9.47 4.01 3.70
CA ALA A 62 10.16 4.17 2.40
C ALA A 62 9.38 5.01 1.38
N MET A 63 8.05 5.07 1.47
CA MET A 63 7.18 5.65 0.44
C MET A 63 7.50 7.11 0.12
N PHE A 64 7.68 7.94 1.14
CA PHE A 64 7.95 9.38 0.96
C PHE A 64 9.24 9.62 0.17
N LYS A 65 10.33 8.94 0.52
CA LYS A 65 11.65 9.15 -0.10
C LYS A 65 11.63 8.79 -1.59
N GLY A 66 11.00 7.67 -1.94
CA GLY A 66 10.88 7.24 -3.33
C GLY A 66 10.03 8.18 -4.17
N ASP A 67 8.88 8.63 -3.65
CA ASP A 67 8.02 9.59 -4.34
C ASP A 67 8.70 10.94 -4.51
N PHE A 68 9.36 11.45 -3.47
CA PHE A 68 10.11 12.70 -3.50
C PHE A 68 11.21 12.68 -4.56
N ALA A 69 12.05 11.65 -4.58
CA ALA A 69 13.15 11.54 -5.55
C ALA A 69 12.63 11.56 -7.00
N ARG A 70 11.55 10.83 -7.27
CA ARG A 70 10.94 10.80 -8.60
C ARG A 70 10.36 12.16 -9.00
N LYS A 71 9.58 12.78 -8.13
CA LYS A 71 8.86 14.03 -8.45
C LYS A 71 9.78 15.24 -8.51
N SER A 72 10.83 15.30 -7.68
CA SER A 72 11.83 16.36 -7.76
C SER A 72 12.49 16.41 -9.13
N THR A 73 12.92 15.25 -9.65
CA THR A 73 13.47 15.15 -11.01
C THR A 73 12.46 15.59 -12.08
N LEU A 74 11.20 15.14 -11.99
CA LEU A 74 10.18 15.53 -12.96
C LEU A 74 9.86 17.03 -12.92
N SER A 75 9.91 17.66 -11.75
CA SER A 75 9.70 19.10 -11.58
C SER A 75 10.90 19.90 -12.06
N GLU A 76 12.13 19.48 -11.73
CA GLU A 76 13.37 20.12 -12.13
C GLU A 76 13.51 20.22 -13.65
N TYR A 77 13.18 19.14 -14.35
CA TYR A 77 13.25 19.09 -15.82
C TYR A 77 11.95 19.58 -16.52
N GLY A 78 11.01 20.17 -15.81
CA GLY A 78 9.81 20.78 -16.36
C GLY A 78 8.76 19.80 -16.89
N PHE A 79 8.86 18.51 -16.58
CA PHE A 79 7.84 17.52 -16.92
C PHE A 79 6.57 17.65 -16.07
N ARG A 80 6.69 18.24 -14.89
CA ARG A 80 5.57 18.53 -13.98
C ARG A 80 5.75 19.88 -13.31
N LEU A 81 4.63 20.49 -12.88
CA LEU A 81 4.67 21.67 -12.05
C LEU A 81 5.27 21.37 -10.67
N PRO A 82 5.92 22.35 -10.00
CA PRO A 82 6.44 22.18 -8.65
C PRO A 82 5.38 21.71 -7.63
N SER A 83 4.11 22.09 -7.83
CA SER A 83 2.98 21.68 -6.98
C SER A 83 2.74 20.16 -6.97
N CYS A 84 3.28 19.40 -7.92
CA CYS A 84 3.21 17.95 -7.88
C CYS A 84 3.91 17.34 -6.65
N MET A 85 4.84 18.09 -6.06
CA MET A 85 5.55 17.71 -4.84
C MET A 85 4.64 17.68 -3.60
N ASP A 86 3.52 18.41 -3.64
CA ASP A 86 2.57 18.48 -2.52
C ASP A 86 1.66 17.23 -2.49
N ASN A 87 1.40 16.61 -3.63
CA ASN A 87 0.71 15.31 -3.70
C ASN A 87 1.71 14.20 -3.35
N ARG A 88 1.92 13.98 -2.10
CA ARG A 88 2.93 13.06 -1.57
C ARG A 88 2.37 12.14 -0.49
N PRO A 89 2.96 10.98 -0.29
CA PRO A 89 2.70 10.17 0.89
C PRO A 89 3.05 10.93 2.18
N LEU A 90 2.46 10.52 3.28
CA LEU A 90 2.90 10.97 4.59
C LEU A 90 4.37 10.56 4.82
N LYS A 91 5.10 11.41 5.52
CA LYS A 91 6.36 11.00 6.14
C LYS A 91 6.04 10.04 7.29
N PHE A 92 7.03 9.24 7.67
CA PHE A 92 6.83 8.25 8.75
C PHE A 92 6.38 8.90 10.05
N GLU A 93 6.99 10.02 10.42
CA GLU A 93 6.68 10.78 11.63
C GLU A 93 5.27 11.41 11.58
N GLU A 94 4.84 11.84 10.40
CA GLU A 94 3.48 12.35 10.18
C GLU A 94 2.47 11.21 10.36
N TRP A 95 2.74 10.05 9.77
CA TRP A 95 1.90 8.86 9.95
C TRP A 95 1.82 8.44 11.43
N GLU A 96 2.93 8.44 12.15
CA GLU A 96 2.92 8.13 13.58
C GLU A 96 2.06 9.12 14.38
N GLY A 97 2.04 10.40 13.99
CA GLY A 97 1.22 11.42 14.62
C GLY A 97 -0.27 11.32 14.30
N PHE A 98 -0.62 10.86 13.10
CA PHE A 98 -2.01 10.75 12.64
C PHE A 98 -2.69 9.44 13.05
N ARG A 99 -1.93 8.36 13.20
CA ARG A 99 -2.54 7.07 13.50
C ARG A 99 -3.24 7.07 14.87
N PRO A 100 -4.46 6.53 14.95
CA PRO A 100 -5.16 6.36 16.22
C PRO A 100 -4.53 5.23 17.04
N GLN A 101 -5.21 4.78 18.09
CA GLN A 101 -4.83 3.56 18.80
C GLN A 101 -4.67 2.41 17.80
N THR A 102 -3.52 1.74 17.83
CA THR A 102 -3.14 0.81 16.75
C THR A 102 -2.72 -0.54 17.32
N ILE A 103 -3.21 -1.60 16.68
CA ILE A 103 -2.78 -2.98 16.90
C ILE A 103 -1.99 -3.43 15.67
N PHE A 104 -0.76 -3.87 15.91
CA PHE A 104 0.10 -4.43 14.87
C PHE A 104 0.01 -5.94 14.90
N VAL A 105 -0.24 -6.54 13.75
CA VAL A 105 -0.41 -7.99 13.58
C VAL A 105 0.67 -8.50 12.63
N SER A 106 1.38 -9.54 13.04
CA SER A 106 2.42 -10.17 12.23
C SER A 106 2.69 -11.58 12.70
N ALA A 107 2.96 -12.48 11.76
CA ALA A 107 3.48 -13.81 12.09
C ALA A 107 4.96 -13.76 12.53
N THR A 108 5.69 -12.75 12.07
CA THR A 108 7.12 -12.55 12.33
C THR A 108 7.38 -11.07 12.63
N PRO A 109 7.09 -10.60 13.86
CA PRO A 109 7.31 -9.19 14.22
C PRO A 109 8.72 -8.72 13.88
N GLY A 110 8.82 -7.52 13.30
CA GLY A 110 10.09 -6.92 12.90
C GLY A 110 10.79 -6.15 14.01
N THR A 111 11.95 -5.61 13.70
CA THR A 111 12.78 -4.88 14.67
C THR A 111 12.02 -3.68 15.24
N TRP A 112 11.29 -2.95 14.41
CA TRP A 112 10.56 -1.76 14.83
C TRP A 112 9.48 -2.07 15.89
N GLU A 113 8.68 -3.13 15.67
CA GLU A 113 7.66 -3.56 16.64
C GLU A 113 8.29 -4.01 17.95
N MET A 114 9.38 -4.78 17.87
CA MET A 114 10.08 -5.30 19.04
C MET A 114 10.69 -4.17 19.87
N GLU A 115 11.29 -3.16 19.24
CA GLU A 115 11.81 -1.96 19.92
C GLU A 115 10.69 -1.16 20.59
N ARG A 116 9.56 -0.97 19.91
CA ARG A 116 8.42 -0.19 20.43
C ARG A 116 7.74 -0.85 21.61
N THR A 117 7.71 -2.17 21.67
CA THR A 117 7.06 -2.94 22.74
C THR A 117 8.03 -3.38 23.85
N GLY A 118 9.32 -3.09 23.69
CA GLY A 118 10.35 -3.62 24.61
C GLY A 118 10.41 -5.15 24.60
N GLY A 119 10.03 -5.77 23.48
CA GLY A 119 9.98 -7.21 23.32
C GLY A 119 8.73 -7.89 23.89
N VAL A 120 7.75 -7.11 24.36
CA VAL A 120 6.50 -7.66 24.90
C VAL A 120 5.43 -7.67 23.81
N PHE A 121 4.85 -8.83 23.55
CA PHE A 121 3.77 -9.02 22.58
C PHE A 121 2.86 -10.18 22.97
N SER A 122 1.67 -10.23 22.41
CA SER A 122 0.72 -11.32 22.63
C SER A 122 0.84 -12.33 21.50
N GLU A 123 0.98 -13.60 21.83
CA GLU A 123 1.05 -14.70 20.87
C GLU A 123 -0.32 -15.39 20.73
N GLN A 124 -0.72 -15.64 19.49
CA GLN A 124 -1.84 -16.50 19.18
C GLN A 124 -1.33 -17.73 18.43
N VAL A 125 -1.02 -18.77 19.18
CA VAL A 125 -0.38 -19.99 18.65
C VAL A 125 -1.40 -21.00 18.13
N VAL A 126 -2.60 -21.03 18.72
CA VAL A 126 -3.63 -22.01 18.37
C VAL A 126 -4.45 -21.49 17.18
N ARG A 127 -4.46 -22.25 16.09
CA ARG A 127 -5.31 -22.01 14.92
C ARG A 127 -6.60 -22.86 15.03
N PRO A 128 -7.73 -22.30 15.48
CA PRO A 128 -8.94 -23.08 15.76
C PRO A 128 -9.77 -23.41 14.51
N THR A 129 -9.22 -23.22 13.31
CA THR A 129 -9.96 -23.34 12.04
C THR A 129 -10.24 -24.78 11.62
N GLY A 130 -9.54 -25.77 12.19
CA GLY A 130 -9.59 -27.17 11.75
C GLY A 130 -9.00 -27.41 10.35
N LEU A 131 -8.45 -26.37 9.72
CA LEU A 131 -7.76 -26.47 8.43
C LEU A 131 -6.31 -26.88 8.66
N THR A 132 -5.87 -27.91 7.97
CA THR A 132 -4.46 -28.31 7.92
C THR A 132 -3.68 -27.39 6.99
N ASP A 133 -2.39 -27.22 7.25
CA ASP A 133 -1.52 -26.55 6.31
C ASP A 133 -1.45 -27.32 4.98
N PRO A 134 -1.26 -26.65 3.84
CA PRO A 134 -1.15 -27.31 2.56
C PRO A 134 0.10 -28.18 2.50
N ASP A 135 0.02 -29.32 1.79
CA ASP A 135 1.17 -30.17 1.52
C ASP A 135 2.20 -29.40 0.68
N CYS A 136 3.43 -29.35 1.17
CA CYS A 136 4.52 -28.65 0.48
C CYS A 136 5.37 -29.66 -0.30
N ILE A 137 5.40 -29.51 -1.63
CA ILE A 137 6.23 -30.33 -2.53
C ILE A 137 7.37 -29.45 -3.06
N VAL A 138 8.62 -29.84 -2.72
CA VAL A 138 9.80 -29.12 -3.22
C VAL A 138 10.24 -29.77 -4.54
N ARG A 139 10.37 -28.95 -5.59
CA ARG A 139 10.78 -29.37 -6.93
C ARG A 139 11.98 -28.57 -7.44
N PRO A 140 12.78 -29.09 -8.40
CA PRO A 140 13.89 -28.35 -8.98
C PRO A 140 13.45 -27.08 -9.71
N THR A 141 14.25 -26.02 -9.63
CA THR A 141 13.96 -24.73 -10.28
C THR A 141 14.19 -24.71 -11.79
N ALA A 142 14.96 -25.66 -12.33
CA ALA A 142 15.38 -25.67 -13.74
C ALA A 142 14.21 -25.72 -14.74
N THR A 143 13.08 -26.34 -14.36
CA THR A 143 11.87 -26.49 -15.19
C THR A 143 10.63 -25.88 -14.55
N GLN A 144 10.81 -24.94 -13.62
CA GLN A 144 9.71 -24.44 -12.80
C GLN A 144 8.54 -23.83 -13.59
N VAL A 145 8.82 -23.19 -14.73
CA VAL A 145 7.78 -22.55 -15.55
C VAL A 145 6.89 -23.60 -16.21
N ASP A 146 7.50 -24.63 -16.81
CA ASP A 146 6.77 -25.70 -17.48
C ASP A 146 5.98 -26.54 -16.45
N ASP A 147 6.57 -26.76 -15.27
CA ASP A 147 5.96 -27.48 -14.15
C ASP A 147 4.73 -26.72 -13.63
N ILE A 148 4.84 -25.42 -13.38
CA ILE A 148 3.71 -24.57 -12.96
C ILE A 148 2.60 -24.58 -13.99
N ILE A 149 2.93 -24.47 -15.28
CA ILE A 149 1.93 -24.49 -16.37
C ILE A 149 1.19 -25.85 -16.40
N ALA A 150 1.91 -26.93 -16.22
CA ALA A 150 1.32 -28.28 -16.18
C ALA A 150 0.36 -28.42 -14.98
N GLU A 151 0.79 -28.01 -13.78
CA GLU A 151 -0.03 -28.04 -12.56
C GLU A 151 -1.28 -27.16 -12.68
N CYS A 152 -1.14 -25.95 -13.26
CA CYS A 152 -2.28 -25.07 -13.50
C CYS A 152 -3.31 -25.68 -14.45
N ARG A 153 -2.86 -26.37 -15.50
CA ARG A 153 -3.76 -27.07 -16.45
C ARG A 153 -4.49 -28.24 -15.76
N GLU A 154 -3.77 -29.00 -14.94
CA GLU A 154 -4.36 -30.10 -14.21
C GLU A 154 -5.38 -29.60 -13.17
N ALA A 155 -5.05 -28.54 -12.42
CA ALA A 155 -5.96 -27.92 -11.47
C ALA A 155 -7.21 -27.37 -12.17
N ALA A 156 -7.06 -26.69 -13.30
CA ALA A 156 -8.17 -26.15 -14.08
C ALA A 156 -9.09 -27.26 -14.62
N ALA A 157 -8.53 -28.43 -14.99
CA ALA A 157 -9.31 -29.57 -15.45
C ALA A 157 -10.15 -30.25 -14.33
N LYS A 158 -9.75 -30.05 -13.07
CA LYS A 158 -10.45 -30.61 -11.89
C LYS A 158 -11.65 -29.77 -11.43
N GLY A 159 -11.80 -28.54 -11.94
CA GLY A 159 -12.92 -27.64 -11.61
C GLY A 159 -12.49 -26.21 -11.39
N PRO A 160 -13.42 -25.32 -10.97
CA PRO A 160 -13.12 -23.92 -10.82
C PRO A 160 -12.02 -23.68 -9.78
N VAL A 161 -11.02 -22.91 -10.18
CA VAL A 161 -9.93 -22.45 -9.32
C VAL A 161 -10.29 -21.09 -8.78
N SER A 162 -10.20 -20.89 -7.46
CA SER A 162 -10.63 -19.67 -6.79
C SER A 162 -9.72 -18.47 -7.06
N TYR A 163 -8.56 -18.63 -7.70
CA TYR A 163 -7.61 -17.55 -7.95
C TYR A 163 -7.27 -17.41 -9.43
N THR A 164 -7.60 -16.27 -10.00
CA THR A 164 -7.23 -15.90 -11.36
C THR A 164 -5.93 -15.08 -11.42
N HIS A 165 -5.38 -14.64 -10.28
CA HIS A 165 -4.11 -13.92 -10.21
C HIS A 165 -3.38 -14.18 -8.88
N LEU A 166 -2.06 -14.26 -8.99
CA LEU A 166 -1.13 -14.43 -7.88
C LEU A 166 -0.86 -13.09 -7.18
N ARG A 167 -1.88 -12.51 -6.52
CA ARG A 167 -1.67 -11.43 -5.56
C ARG A 167 -2.20 -11.87 -4.22
N ALA A 168 -1.37 -11.70 -3.20
CA ALA A 168 -1.70 -12.03 -1.84
C ALA A 168 -2.96 -11.30 -1.37
N HIS A 169 -3.77 -11.99 -0.58
CA HIS A 169 -4.84 -11.46 0.26
C HIS A 169 -6.07 -10.85 -0.40
N GLU A 170 -6.57 -11.46 -1.45
CA GLU A 170 -7.96 -11.22 -1.78
C GLU A 170 -8.83 -12.25 -1.07
N THR A 171 -9.42 -11.88 0.04
CA THR A 171 -10.54 -12.62 0.60
C THR A 171 -11.71 -12.42 -0.33
N ILE A 172 -12.04 -13.41 -1.11
CA ILE A 172 -13.29 -13.45 -1.86
C ILE A 172 -14.37 -13.79 -0.84
N ASN A 173 -15.17 -12.81 -0.49
CA ASN A 173 -16.46 -13.09 0.10
C ASN A 173 -17.36 -13.70 -0.98
N PRO A 174 -18.07 -14.79 -0.69
CA PRO A 174 -19.02 -15.40 -1.60
C PRO A 174 -20.19 -14.48 -1.92
#